data_d57e0cb9a2a3574d3e806afae8c2c1ce
#
_entry.id   d57e0cb9a2a3574d3e806afae8c2c1ce
#
_cell.length_a   1.000
_cell.length_b   1.000
_cell.length_c   1.000
_cell.angle_alpha   90.00
_cell.angle_beta   90.00
_cell.angle_gamma   90.00
#
_symmetry.space_group_name_H-M   'P 1'
#
loop_
_entity.id
_entity.type
_entity.pdbx_description
1 polymer ?
#
loop_
_entity_poly.entity_id
_entity_poly.type
_entity_poly.pdbx_seq_one_letter_code
_entity_poly.pdbx_strand_id
1 'polypeptide(L)'
;MRLEKAATLLHSNAEMTITEIGLRCGFASSASFANSFKRYFGKSASLYRSIKESVSTKKYICLPDENRDALDIRIEQQENILSYHIRGEGYQRKVDIVQLPPWHIAYIRYTGPYKGDTALFSRLWNKLNFWAAPLGLFNNPDSVFLTLCHDDPEITMEEKLRVSVCISIDEDLQPTGDVGKMQLPGGKYAVCRFHLGPQDYPSAWGWMYGTWLPLSSYQADDRVSFEQFLPHEQQDDGEKITVAICIPVKAANFAIIS
;
A
#
# COMPACT_ATOMS: atom_id res chain seq x y z
N MET A 1 -0.52 -5.40 7.99
CA MET A 1 -1.78 -6.05 8.38
C MET A 1 -2.24 -5.80 9.82
N ARG A 2 -1.51 -6.05 10.94
CA ARG A 2 -2.02 -5.67 12.28
C ARG A 2 -2.03 -4.17 12.49
N LEU A 3 -0.98 -3.45 12.10
CA LEU A 3 -0.91 -1.99 12.19
C LEU A 3 -1.88 -1.31 11.23
N GLU A 4 -2.03 -1.83 10.03
CA GLU A 4 -3.02 -1.37 9.06
C GLU A 4 -4.45 -1.59 9.57
N LYS A 5 -4.73 -2.77 10.15
CA LYS A 5 -5.99 -3.04 10.83
C LYS A 5 -6.21 -2.09 12.00
N ALA A 6 -5.17 -1.79 12.77
CA ALA A 6 -5.25 -0.82 13.85
C ALA A 6 -5.52 0.59 13.32
N ALA A 7 -4.87 1.00 12.22
CA ALA A 7 -5.13 2.27 11.54
C ALA A 7 -6.59 2.37 11.08
N THR A 8 -7.12 1.28 10.49
CA THR A 8 -8.55 1.19 10.12
C THR A 8 -9.46 1.33 11.34
N LEU A 9 -9.17 0.61 12.44
CA LEU A 9 -9.97 0.68 13.66
C LEU A 9 -9.91 2.04 14.35
N LEU A 10 -8.76 2.73 14.30
CA LEU A 10 -8.60 4.09 14.79
C LEU A 10 -9.52 5.08 14.07
N HIS A 11 -9.84 4.80 12.80
CA HIS A 11 -10.72 5.64 12.00
C HIS A 11 -12.21 5.29 12.12
N SER A 12 -12.52 4.00 12.26
CA SER A 12 -13.90 3.50 12.20
C SER A 12 -14.58 3.36 13.55
N ASN A 13 -13.83 3.45 14.66
CA ASN A 13 -14.34 3.22 16.01
C ASN A 13 -13.88 4.32 16.98
N ALA A 14 -14.59 5.45 16.97
CA ALA A 14 -14.32 6.58 17.90
C ALA A 14 -14.47 6.16 19.37
N GLU A 15 -15.40 5.25 19.67
CA GLU A 15 -15.69 4.76 21.03
C GLU A 15 -14.60 3.87 21.62
N MET A 16 -13.79 3.20 20.78
CA MET A 16 -12.73 2.32 21.27
C MET A 16 -11.50 3.12 21.67
N THR A 17 -10.95 2.81 22.83
CA THR A 17 -9.67 3.40 23.25
C THR A 17 -8.52 2.88 22.37
N ILE A 18 -7.45 3.68 22.29
CA ILE A 18 -6.24 3.30 21.53
C ILE A 18 -5.64 2.01 22.08
N THR A 19 -5.70 1.81 23.40
CA THR A 19 -5.22 0.60 24.07
C THR A 19 -6.04 -0.64 23.65
N GLU A 20 -7.36 -0.53 23.63
CA GLU A 20 -8.25 -1.62 23.20
C GLU A 20 -8.00 -2.00 21.73
N ILE A 21 -7.79 -1.00 20.87
CA ILE A 21 -7.45 -1.25 19.47
C ILE A 21 -6.14 -2.01 19.36
N GLY A 22 -5.10 -1.60 20.10
CA GLY A 22 -3.82 -2.31 20.11
C GLY A 22 -3.95 -3.77 20.52
N LEU A 23 -4.65 -4.04 21.63
CA LEU A 23 -4.90 -5.39 22.14
C LEU A 23 -5.73 -6.22 21.14
N ARG A 24 -6.78 -5.63 20.55
CA ARG A 24 -7.63 -6.29 19.54
C ARG A 24 -6.88 -6.63 18.25
N CYS A 25 -5.84 -5.85 17.93
CA CYS A 25 -4.93 -6.14 16.83
C CYS A 25 -3.82 -7.12 17.19
N GLY A 26 -3.83 -7.66 18.41
CA GLY A 26 -2.92 -8.72 18.86
C GLY A 26 -1.56 -8.20 19.33
N PHE A 27 -1.46 -6.95 19.79
CA PHE A 27 -0.28 -6.45 20.49
C PHE A 27 -0.32 -6.87 21.97
N ALA A 28 0.84 -7.24 22.50
CA ALA A 28 0.94 -7.74 23.88
C ALA A 28 0.73 -6.63 24.93
N SER A 29 0.94 -5.36 24.57
CA SER A 29 0.73 -4.20 25.45
C SER A 29 0.48 -2.93 24.65
N SER A 30 -0.11 -1.92 25.30
CA SER A 30 -0.29 -0.58 24.73
C SER A 30 1.04 0.09 24.34
N ALA A 31 2.10 -0.14 25.13
CA ALA A 31 3.43 0.40 24.85
C ALA A 31 4.04 -0.23 23.56
N SER A 32 3.92 -1.56 23.42
CA SER A 32 4.36 -2.26 22.20
C SER A 32 3.59 -1.78 20.97
N PHE A 33 2.28 -1.60 21.10
CA PHE A 33 1.45 -1.02 20.04
C PHE A 33 1.88 0.40 19.70
N ALA A 34 1.98 1.30 20.68
CA ALA A 34 2.31 2.71 20.47
C ALA A 34 3.67 2.89 19.77
N ASN A 35 4.70 2.13 20.20
CA ASN A 35 6.03 2.17 19.60
C ASN A 35 6.03 1.65 18.18
N SER A 36 5.38 0.50 17.92
CA SER A 36 5.29 -0.08 16.58
C SER A 36 4.48 0.81 15.63
N PHE A 37 3.37 1.37 16.13
CA PHE A 37 2.52 2.27 15.35
C PHE A 37 3.25 3.55 14.97
N LYS A 38 3.94 4.19 15.93
CA LYS A 38 4.73 5.41 15.68
C LYS A 38 5.89 5.14 14.71
N ARG A 39 6.57 4.00 14.85
CA ARG A 39 7.68 3.62 13.94
C ARG A 39 7.18 3.40 12.51
N TYR A 40 6.03 2.73 12.34
CA TYR A 40 5.49 2.38 11.03
C TYR A 40 4.83 3.58 10.32
N PHE A 41 4.01 4.35 11.04
CA PHE A 41 3.26 5.47 10.47
C PHE A 41 3.92 6.84 10.66
N GLY A 42 5.06 6.91 11.34
CA GLY A 42 5.74 8.18 11.65
C GLY A 42 5.00 9.07 12.67
N LYS A 43 3.82 8.67 13.13
CA LYS A 43 2.92 9.43 14.01
C LYS A 43 2.39 8.54 15.13
N SER A 44 2.04 9.16 16.29
CA SER A 44 1.35 8.41 17.34
C SER A 44 -0.06 8.01 16.91
N ALA A 45 -0.59 6.92 17.48
CA ALA A 45 -1.96 6.48 17.21
C ALA A 45 -3.01 7.55 17.59
N SER A 46 -2.74 8.37 18.63
CA SER A 46 -3.60 9.49 19.03
C SER A 46 -3.62 10.58 17.96
N LEU A 47 -2.44 11.00 17.47
CA LEU A 47 -2.34 12.00 16.40
C LEU A 47 -2.96 11.47 15.09
N TYR A 48 -2.76 10.20 14.79
CA TYR A 48 -3.35 9.56 13.63
C TYR A 48 -4.88 9.61 13.64
N ARG A 49 -5.50 9.35 14.81
CA ARG A 49 -6.96 9.48 15.03
C ARG A 49 -7.43 10.92 14.89
N SER A 50 -6.75 11.88 15.55
CA SER A 50 -7.18 13.29 15.58
C SER A 50 -7.12 13.97 14.20
N ILE A 51 -6.17 13.59 13.34
CA ILE A 51 -6.09 14.06 11.96
C ILE A 51 -7.40 13.71 11.23
N LYS A 52 -7.89 12.48 11.38
CA LYS A 52 -9.11 12.05 10.69
C LYS A 52 -10.37 12.73 11.21
N GLU A 53 -10.49 12.93 12.50
CA GLU A 53 -11.60 13.69 13.11
C GLU A 53 -11.66 15.13 12.54
N SER A 54 -10.51 15.75 12.33
CA SER A 54 -10.41 17.10 11.74
C SER A 54 -10.82 17.15 10.27
N VAL A 55 -10.59 16.07 9.51
CA VAL A 55 -10.95 15.97 8.07
C VAL A 55 -12.45 15.86 7.88
N SER A 56 -13.16 15.22 8.81
CA SER A 56 -14.63 15.01 8.71
C SER A 56 -15.44 16.30 8.79
N THR A 57 -14.86 17.36 9.37
CA THR A 57 -15.59 18.61 9.69
C THR A 57 -15.26 19.80 8.81
N LYS A 58 -14.22 19.77 7.96
CA LYS A 58 -13.83 20.93 7.14
C LYS A 58 -13.35 20.54 5.74
N LYS A 59 -13.83 21.29 4.75
CA LYS A 59 -13.39 21.29 3.34
C LYS A 59 -11.92 21.70 3.16
N TYR A 60 -11.25 22.13 4.23
CA TYR A 60 -9.84 22.51 4.33
C TYR A 60 -9.26 21.90 5.62
N ILE A 61 -8.23 21.09 5.48
CA ILE A 61 -7.57 20.43 6.60
C ILE A 61 -6.54 21.38 7.20
N CYS A 62 -6.80 21.86 8.41
CA CYS A 62 -5.76 22.43 9.27
C CYS A 62 -5.23 21.31 10.17
N LEU A 63 -3.97 20.89 9.97
CA LEU A 63 -3.26 20.04 10.91
C LEU A 63 -2.99 20.81 12.23
N PRO A 64 -2.91 20.12 13.38
CA PRO A 64 -2.51 20.75 14.66
C PRO A 64 -1.15 21.43 14.55
N ASP A 65 -0.95 22.52 15.29
CA ASP A 65 0.16 23.47 15.22
C ASP A 65 1.60 22.90 15.33
N GLU A 66 1.77 21.65 15.78
CA GLU A 66 3.09 21.05 15.98
C GLU A 66 3.69 20.39 14.73
N ASN A 67 2.98 20.38 13.59
CA ASN A 67 3.44 19.84 12.30
C ASN A 67 2.96 20.70 11.13
N ARG A 68 3.14 22.02 11.26
CA ARG A 68 2.84 23.02 10.22
C ARG A 68 3.92 23.12 9.13
N ASP A 69 4.35 22.02 8.57
CA ASP A 69 4.78 22.04 7.18
C ASP A 69 3.49 21.94 6.36
N ALA A 70 3.01 23.06 5.88
CA ALA A 70 1.69 23.21 5.29
C ALA A 70 1.49 22.20 4.15
N LEU A 71 0.77 21.10 4.42
CA LEU A 71 0.28 20.23 3.36
C LEU A 71 -0.85 20.95 2.63
N ASP A 72 -0.61 21.29 1.37
CA ASP A 72 -1.65 21.72 0.45
C ASP A 72 -2.31 20.50 -0.16
N ILE A 73 -3.61 20.32 0.08
CA ILE A 73 -4.38 19.19 -0.43
C ILE A 73 -5.49 19.72 -1.33
N ARG A 74 -5.43 19.31 -2.60
CA ARG A 74 -6.48 19.57 -3.56
C ARG A 74 -7.11 18.27 -4.00
N ILE A 75 -8.43 18.20 -3.98
CA ILE A 75 -9.20 17.05 -4.44
C ILE A 75 -9.87 17.42 -5.75
N GLU A 76 -9.64 16.60 -6.76
CA GLU A 76 -10.20 16.76 -8.11
C GLU A 76 -10.93 15.48 -8.50
N GLN A 77 -12.09 15.63 -9.13
CA GLN A 77 -12.81 14.50 -9.69
C GLN A 77 -12.95 14.69 -11.19
N GLN A 78 -12.43 13.73 -11.95
CA GLN A 78 -12.57 13.66 -13.40
C GLN A 78 -13.21 12.32 -13.75
N GLU A 79 -14.37 12.36 -14.43
CA GLU A 79 -15.14 11.17 -14.78
C GLU A 79 -15.34 10.22 -13.59
N ASN A 80 -14.67 9.06 -13.59
CA ASN A 80 -14.76 8.03 -12.55
C ASN A 80 -13.53 7.98 -11.63
N ILE A 81 -12.61 8.93 -11.75
CA ILE A 81 -11.36 8.98 -10.96
C ILE A 81 -11.44 10.16 -10.01
N LEU A 82 -11.28 9.86 -8.72
CA LEU A 82 -11.09 10.86 -7.66
C LEU A 82 -9.60 10.95 -7.36
N SER A 83 -9.02 12.14 -7.56
CA SER A 83 -7.59 12.39 -7.40
C SER A 83 -7.32 13.29 -6.21
N TYR A 84 -6.35 12.92 -5.37
CA TYR A 84 -5.81 13.71 -4.28
C TYR A 84 -4.45 14.26 -4.70
N HIS A 85 -4.35 15.57 -4.88
CA HIS A 85 -3.07 16.24 -5.11
C HIS A 85 -2.55 16.75 -3.77
N ILE A 86 -1.42 16.25 -3.33
CA ILE A 86 -0.83 16.57 -2.04
C ILE A 86 0.55 17.16 -2.26
N ARG A 87 0.74 18.40 -1.80
CA ARG A 87 2.02 19.09 -1.81
C ARG A 87 2.50 19.25 -0.37
N GLY A 88 3.69 18.80 -0.08
CA GLY A 88 4.43 19.02 1.15
C GLY A 88 5.78 19.67 0.87
N GLU A 89 6.58 19.88 1.91
CA GLU A 89 7.93 20.41 1.77
C GLU A 89 8.79 19.44 0.93
N GLY A 90 9.27 19.94 -0.23
CA GLY A 90 10.13 19.17 -1.13
C GLY A 90 9.47 18.05 -1.93
N TYR A 91 8.13 17.88 -1.88
CA TYR A 91 7.45 16.88 -2.69
C TYR A 91 6.06 17.30 -3.16
N GLN A 92 5.64 16.73 -4.28
CA GLN A 92 4.26 16.76 -4.77
C GLN A 92 3.87 15.34 -5.17
N ARG A 93 2.71 14.87 -4.72
CA ARG A 93 2.20 13.52 -5.01
C ARG A 93 0.74 13.57 -5.44
N LYS A 94 0.38 12.66 -6.33
CA LYS A 94 -1.00 12.45 -6.77
C LYS A 94 -1.42 11.03 -6.39
N VAL A 95 -2.53 10.89 -5.68
CA VAL A 95 -3.15 9.60 -5.38
C VAL A 95 -4.49 9.54 -6.09
N ASP A 96 -4.62 8.57 -6.97
CA ASP A 96 -5.83 8.31 -7.74
C ASP A 96 -6.63 7.17 -7.11
N ILE A 97 -7.93 7.37 -6.96
CA ILE A 97 -8.85 6.30 -6.56
C ILE A 97 -9.40 5.68 -7.83
N VAL A 98 -8.98 4.47 -8.12
CA VAL A 98 -9.33 3.77 -9.35
C VAL A 98 -10.05 2.45 -9.08
N GLN A 99 -10.91 2.04 -9.99
CA GLN A 99 -11.51 0.72 -10.01
C GLN A 99 -10.62 -0.21 -10.83
N LEU A 100 -9.90 -1.12 -10.17
CA LEU A 100 -9.08 -2.12 -10.85
C LEU A 100 -9.91 -3.37 -11.14
N PRO A 101 -9.71 -4.04 -12.29
CA PRO A 101 -10.32 -5.33 -12.58
C PRO A 101 -9.71 -6.42 -11.70
N PRO A 102 -10.37 -7.57 -11.55
CA PRO A 102 -9.69 -8.74 -11.03
C PRO A 102 -8.65 -9.24 -12.06
N TRP A 103 -7.51 -9.77 -11.54
CA TRP A 103 -6.50 -10.40 -12.38
C TRP A 103 -6.27 -11.85 -11.96
N HIS A 104 -6.15 -12.73 -12.94
CA HIS A 104 -5.50 -14.01 -12.74
C HIS A 104 -3.99 -13.76 -12.86
N ILE A 105 -3.23 -14.21 -11.87
CA ILE A 105 -1.78 -13.98 -11.80
C ILE A 105 -1.03 -15.29 -11.61
N ALA A 106 0.06 -15.44 -12.35
CA ALA A 106 1.10 -16.40 -12.09
C ALA A 106 2.14 -15.79 -11.15
N TYR A 107 2.64 -16.54 -10.18
CA TYR A 107 3.56 -16.01 -9.19
C TYR A 107 4.68 -16.97 -8.80
N ILE A 108 5.82 -16.39 -8.42
CA ILE A 108 6.87 -17.05 -7.66
C ILE A 108 6.86 -16.47 -6.25
N ARG A 109 6.72 -17.32 -5.24
CA ARG A 109 6.69 -16.93 -3.82
C ARG A 109 8.01 -17.24 -3.14
N TYR A 110 8.43 -16.32 -2.28
CA TYR A 110 9.52 -16.51 -1.36
C TYR A 110 9.02 -16.30 0.07
N THR A 111 9.57 -17.10 1.00
CA THR A 111 9.35 -16.95 2.44
C THR A 111 10.70 -16.80 3.12
N GLY A 112 10.89 -15.74 3.88
CA GLY A 112 12.12 -15.37 4.57
C GLY A 112 12.38 -13.87 4.51
N PRO A 113 13.56 -13.43 5.03
CA PRO A 113 13.94 -12.03 4.96
C PRO A 113 14.11 -11.58 3.50
N TYR A 114 13.51 -10.45 3.14
CA TYR A 114 13.59 -9.92 1.75
C TYR A 114 13.83 -8.41 1.69
N LYS A 115 13.75 -7.68 2.81
CA LYS A 115 13.92 -6.22 2.82
C LYS A 115 15.30 -5.83 2.29
N GLY A 116 15.32 -5.02 1.22
CA GLY A 116 16.55 -4.50 0.63
C GLY A 116 17.41 -5.53 -0.12
N ASP A 117 16.96 -6.78 -0.26
CA ASP A 117 17.68 -7.83 -1.00
C ASP A 117 17.35 -7.77 -2.49
N THR A 118 18.02 -6.85 -3.21
CA THR A 118 17.88 -6.72 -4.66
C THR A 118 18.29 -7.97 -5.43
N ALA A 119 19.26 -8.74 -4.92
CA ALA A 119 19.69 -9.98 -5.53
C ALA A 119 18.61 -11.07 -5.45
N LEU A 120 17.90 -11.14 -4.34
CA LEU A 120 16.74 -12.02 -4.19
C LEU A 120 15.66 -11.67 -5.22
N PHE A 121 15.25 -10.39 -5.29
CA PHE A 121 14.21 -9.96 -6.26
C PHE A 121 14.64 -10.23 -7.69
N SER A 122 15.90 -9.98 -8.05
CA SER A 122 16.43 -10.32 -9.37
C SER A 122 16.30 -11.81 -9.67
N ARG A 123 16.60 -12.69 -8.71
CA ARG A 123 16.42 -14.15 -8.87
C ARG A 123 14.96 -14.55 -9.05
N LEU A 124 14.05 -13.94 -8.26
CA LEU A 124 12.62 -14.25 -8.35
C LEU A 124 12.04 -13.82 -9.71
N TRP A 125 12.36 -12.60 -10.15
CA TRP A 125 11.95 -12.09 -11.45
C TRP A 125 12.55 -12.89 -12.61
N ASN A 126 13.81 -13.26 -12.53
CA ASN A 126 14.45 -14.10 -13.55
C ASN A 126 13.78 -15.48 -13.65
N LYS A 127 13.43 -16.08 -12.49
CA LYS A 127 12.72 -17.36 -12.45
C LYS A 127 11.33 -17.26 -13.07
N LEU A 128 10.57 -16.19 -12.75
CA LEU A 128 9.27 -15.93 -13.35
C LEU A 128 9.38 -15.68 -14.86
N ASN A 129 10.38 -14.88 -15.28
CA ASN A 129 10.64 -14.58 -16.68
C ASN A 129 11.00 -15.85 -17.48
N PHE A 130 11.85 -16.73 -16.92
CA PHE A 130 12.20 -17.99 -17.58
C PHE A 130 10.98 -18.84 -17.91
N TRP A 131 9.98 -18.85 -17.02
CA TRP A 131 8.71 -19.52 -17.26
C TRP A 131 7.81 -18.75 -18.23
N ALA A 132 7.72 -17.44 -18.11
CA ALA A 132 6.77 -16.61 -18.84
C ALA A 132 7.24 -16.22 -20.26
N ALA A 133 8.55 -16.19 -20.53
CA ALA A 133 9.11 -15.77 -21.81
C ALA A 133 8.66 -16.64 -23.00
N PRO A 134 8.65 -17.99 -22.91
CA PRO A 134 8.14 -18.84 -24.00
C PRO A 134 6.66 -18.62 -24.28
N LEU A 135 5.90 -18.08 -23.32
CA LEU A 135 4.48 -17.74 -23.43
C LEU A 135 4.25 -16.34 -23.99
N GLY A 136 5.31 -15.57 -24.23
CA GLY A 136 5.24 -14.21 -24.75
C GLY A 136 4.72 -13.16 -23.73
N LEU A 137 4.52 -13.54 -22.46
CA LEU A 137 3.86 -12.70 -21.47
C LEU A 137 4.64 -11.42 -21.13
N PHE A 138 5.98 -11.45 -21.16
CA PHE A 138 6.81 -10.25 -20.90
C PHE A 138 6.78 -9.24 -22.06
N ASN A 139 6.44 -9.68 -23.27
CA ASN A 139 6.35 -8.84 -24.45
C ASN A 139 4.91 -8.37 -24.73
N ASN A 140 3.94 -8.84 -23.96
CA ASN A 140 2.55 -8.40 -24.08
C ASN A 140 2.39 -7.05 -23.36
N PRO A 141 1.99 -5.97 -24.07
CA PRO A 141 1.83 -4.64 -23.47
C PRO A 141 0.74 -4.58 -22.40
N ASP A 142 -0.21 -5.52 -22.43
CA ASP A 142 -1.29 -5.61 -21.44
C ASP A 142 -0.90 -6.41 -20.19
N SER A 143 0.30 -6.97 -20.14
CA SER A 143 0.78 -7.69 -18.98
C SER A 143 1.02 -6.77 -17.79
N VAL A 144 0.49 -7.17 -16.65
CA VAL A 144 0.63 -6.45 -15.37
C VAL A 144 1.68 -7.17 -14.51
N PHE A 145 2.68 -6.42 -14.06
CA PHE A 145 3.77 -6.92 -13.23
C PHE A 145 3.60 -6.41 -11.80
N LEU A 146 3.57 -7.33 -10.82
CA LEU A 146 3.23 -7.00 -9.44
C LEU A 146 4.23 -7.61 -8.46
N THR A 147 4.44 -6.90 -7.34
CA THR A 147 5.04 -7.46 -6.13
C THR A 147 4.00 -7.43 -5.02
N LEU A 148 3.60 -8.59 -4.51
CA LEU A 148 2.68 -8.72 -3.39
C LEU A 148 3.44 -8.92 -2.09
N CYS A 149 3.22 -8.02 -1.11
CA CYS A 149 3.73 -8.15 0.25
C CYS A 149 2.59 -8.74 1.12
N HIS A 150 2.71 -10.03 1.48
CA HIS A 150 1.63 -10.75 2.17
C HIS A 150 1.57 -10.49 3.67
N ASP A 151 2.68 -10.06 4.25
CA ASP A 151 2.84 -9.92 5.69
C ASP A 151 3.35 -8.54 6.06
N ASP A 152 2.97 -8.07 7.25
CA ASP A 152 3.53 -6.85 7.82
C ASP A 152 4.92 -7.17 8.42
N PRO A 153 5.99 -6.59 7.88
CA PRO A 153 7.35 -6.89 8.31
C PRO A 153 7.71 -6.31 9.70
N GLU A 154 6.83 -5.51 10.30
CA GLU A 154 7.02 -4.98 11.66
C GLU A 154 6.51 -5.93 12.74
N ILE A 155 5.71 -6.93 12.33
CA ILE A 155 5.02 -7.84 13.27
C ILE A 155 5.37 -9.29 13.00
N THR A 156 5.63 -9.62 11.73
CA THR A 156 5.95 -10.97 11.31
C THR A 156 7.46 -11.20 11.46
N MET A 157 7.85 -12.31 12.06
CA MET A 157 9.25 -12.72 12.13
C MET A 157 9.83 -12.78 10.72
N GLU A 158 11.05 -12.30 10.53
CA GLU A 158 11.67 -12.16 9.20
C GLU A 158 11.69 -13.48 8.42
N GLU A 159 11.90 -14.62 9.11
CA GLU A 159 11.91 -15.95 8.49
C GLU A 159 10.54 -16.40 7.97
N LYS A 160 9.46 -15.71 8.38
CA LYS A 160 8.08 -16.01 7.98
C LYS A 160 7.50 -14.98 7.04
N LEU A 161 8.25 -13.94 6.69
CA LEU A 161 7.80 -12.93 5.72
C LEU A 161 7.62 -13.57 4.35
N ARG A 162 6.50 -13.26 3.70
CA ARG A 162 6.18 -13.78 2.37
C ARG A 162 6.09 -12.65 1.37
N VAL A 163 6.76 -12.81 0.25
CA VAL A 163 6.67 -11.93 -0.90
C VAL A 163 6.44 -12.75 -2.16
N SER A 164 5.70 -12.21 -3.12
CA SER A 164 5.49 -12.86 -4.41
C SER A 164 5.73 -11.86 -5.53
N VAL A 165 6.55 -12.23 -6.51
CA VAL A 165 6.61 -11.54 -7.80
C VAL A 165 5.63 -12.19 -8.75
N CYS A 166 4.87 -11.39 -9.49
CA CYS A 166 3.70 -11.86 -10.22
C CYS A 166 3.61 -11.23 -11.61
N ILE A 167 3.00 -11.96 -12.52
CA ILE A 167 2.59 -11.47 -13.84
C ILE A 167 1.13 -11.87 -14.11
N SER A 168 0.36 -10.96 -14.72
CA SER A 168 -1.00 -11.29 -15.13
C SER A 168 -1.00 -12.37 -16.22
N ILE A 169 -2.01 -13.23 -16.17
CA ILE A 169 -2.20 -14.33 -17.12
C ILE A 169 -3.67 -14.48 -17.47
N ASP A 170 -3.96 -15.14 -18.54
CA ASP A 170 -5.32 -15.56 -18.89
C ASP A 170 -5.85 -16.58 -17.87
N GLU A 171 -7.17 -16.56 -17.66
CA GLU A 171 -7.84 -17.44 -16.72
C GLU A 171 -7.59 -18.93 -16.97
N ASP A 172 -7.54 -19.32 -18.24
CA ASP A 172 -7.38 -20.72 -18.65
C ASP A 172 -5.93 -21.21 -18.54
N LEU A 173 -4.95 -20.30 -18.46
CA LEU A 173 -3.54 -20.67 -18.37
C LEU A 173 -3.25 -21.36 -17.04
N GLN A 174 -2.65 -22.56 -17.10
CA GLN A 174 -2.24 -23.32 -15.93
C GLN A 174 -0.72 -23.30 -15.81
N PRO A 175 -0.15 -22.59 -14.82
CA PRO A 175 1.28 -22.61 -14.58
C PRO A 175 1.80 -24.01 -14.20
N THR A 176 3.07 -24.25 -14.49
CA THR A 176 3.75 -25.50 -14.19
C THR A 176 4.98 -25.29 -13.33
N GLY A 177 5.49 -26.36 -12.70
CA GLY A 177 6.67 -26.31 -11.85
C GLY A 177 6.43 -25.54 -10.57
N ASP A 178 7.34 -24.62 -10.24
CA ASP A 178 7.29 -23.82 -9.01
C ASP A 178 6.44 -22.54 -9.17
N VAL A 179 5.79 -22.35 -10.30
CA VAL A 179 4.94 -21.18 -10.56
C VAL A 179 3.53 -21.48 -10.07
N GLY A 180 3.08 -20.71 -9.08
CA GLY A 180 1.71 -20.79 -8.59
C GLY A 180 0.75 -19.90 -9.37
N LYS A 181 -0.56 -20.15 -9.22
CA LYS A 181 -1.65 -19.33 -9.76
C LYS A 181 -2.56 -18.87 -8.64
N MET A 182 -3.02 -17.64 -8.71
CA MET A 182 -4.07 -17.12 -7.85
C MET A 182 -4.87 -16.04 -8.57
N GLN A 183 -6.05 -15.74 -8.02
CA GLN A 183 -6.81 -14.57 -8.43
C GLN A 183 -6.53 -13.41 -7.48
N LEU A 184 -6.13 -12.26 -8.02
CA LEU A 184 -6.06 -10.99 -7.31
C LEU A 184 -7.43 -10.30 -7.46
N PRO A 185 -8.15 -10.05 -6.36
CA PRO A 185 -9.48 -9.46 -6.44
C PRO A 185 -9.43 -8.04 -7.00
N GLY A 186 -10.31 -7.74 -7.93
CA GLY A 186 -10.56 -6.39 -8.37
C GLY A 186 -11.21 -5.53 -7.30
N GLY A 187 -11.50 -4.27 -7.63
CA GLY A 187 -12.19 -3.33 -6.76
C GLY A 187 -11.52 -1.98 -6.69
N LYS A 188 -11.90 -1.19 -5.71
CA LYS A 188 -11.38 0.17 -5.54
C LYS A 188 -10.02 0.15 -4.88
N TYR A 189 -9.04 0.82 -5.50
CA TYR A 189 -7.68 0.98 -5.01
C TYR A 189 -7.26 2.44 -5.02
N ALA A 190 -6.49 2.82 -4.02
CA ALA A 190 -5.72 4.07 -4.01
C ALA A 190 -4.36 3.79 -4.64
N VAL A 191 -4.03 4.51 -5.68
CA VAL A 191 -2.83 4.31 -6.50
C VAL A 191 -1.99 5.57 -6.51
N CYS A 192 -0.75 5.46 -6.05
CA CYS A 192 0.24 6.54 -6.10
C CYS A 192 1.49 6.07 -6.80
N ARG A 193 1.95 6.86 -7.78
CA ARG A 193 3.21 6.61 -8.48
C ARG A 193 4.38 7.17 -7.70
N PHE A 194 5.42 6.37 -7.61
CA PHE A 194 6.68 6.70 -6.97
C PHE A 194 7.84 6.34 -7.88
N HIS A 195 8.93 7.07 -7.74
CA HIS A 195 10.21 6.78 -8.38
C HIS A 195 11.21 6.46 -7.28
N LEU A 196 11.51 5.16 -7.08
CA LEU A 196 12.13 4.62 -5.87
C LEU A 196 13.41 3.87 -6.17
N GLY A 197 14.43 4.16 -5.37
CA GLY A 197 15.55 3.24 -5.16
C GLY A 197 15.22 2.16 -4.14
N PRO A 198 16.06 1.12 -3.99
CA PRO A 198 15.78 -0.02 -3.10
C PRO A 198 15.52 0.36 -1.64
N GLN A 199 16.09 1.48 -1.15
CA GLN A 199 15.97 1.94 0.23
C GLN A 199 14.75 2.85 0.46
N ASP A 200 14.07 3.30 -0.61
CA ASP A 200 12.99 4.30 -0.53
C ASP A 200 11.61 3.66 -0.24
N TYR A 201 11.45 2.35 -0.46
CA TYR A 201 10.17 1.63 -0.33
C TYR A 201 9.52 1.79 1.05
N PRO A 202 10.24 1.64 2.18
CA PRO A 202 9.61 1.81 3.50
C PRO A 202 9.02 3.21 3.69
N SER A 203 9.71 4.24 3.18
CA SER A 203 9.22 5.63 3.26
C SER A 203 7.99 5.86 2.40
N ALA A 204 7.95 5.27 1.19
CA ALA A 204 6.82 5.40 0.28
C ALA A 204 5.57 4.70 0.84
N TRP A 205 5.70 3.49 1.35
CA TRP A 205 4.62 2.78 2.05
C TRP A 205 4.18 3.51 3.31
N GLY A 206 5.13 3.98 4.14
CA GLY A 206 4.86 4.78 5.32
C GLY A 206 4.08 6.07 5.00
N TRP A 207 4.40 6.73 3.88
CA TRP A 207 3.67 7.91 3.43
C TRP A 207 2.23 7.58 3.01
N MET A 208 2.01 6.50 2.28
CA MET A 208 0.67 6.08 1.87
C MET A 208 -0.25 5.81 3.06
N TYR A 209 0.22 5.04 4.05
CA TYR A 209 -0.57 4.69 5.24
C TYR A 209 -0.56 5.78 6.30
N GLY A 210 0.56 6.45 6.51
CA GLY A 210 0.75 7.42 7.60
C GLY A 210 0.40 8.86 7.24
N THR A 211 0.40 9.22 5.96
CA THR A 211 0.08 10.58 5.52
C THR A 211 -1.19 10.61 4.69
N TRP A 212 -1.21 9.90 3.56
CA TRP A 212 -2.36 9.98 2.65
C TRP A 212 -3.63 9.35 3.24
N LEU A 213 -3.57 8.12 3.74
CA LEU A 213 -4.78 7.41 4.19
C LEU A 213 -5.54 8.14 5.29
N PRO A 214 -4.89 8.71 6.32
CA PRO A 214 -5.57 9.53 7.34
C PRO A 214 -6.24 10.78 6.80
N LEU A 215 -5.68 11.36 5.74
CA LEU A 215 -6.19 12.58 5.10
C LEU A 215 -7.29 12.30 4.08
N SER A 216 -7.50 11.04 3.71
CA SER A 216 -8.49 10.63 2.73
C SER A 216 -9.85 10.33 3.37
N SER A 217 -10.91 10.25 2.54
CA SER A 217 -12.23 9.75 2.96
C SER A 217 -12.33 8.22 2.88
N TYR A 218 -11.19 7.52 2.88
CA TYR A 218 -11.11 6.08 2.72
C TYR A 218 -10.47 5.40 3.92
N GLN A 219 -10.68 4.12 4.02
CA GLN A 219 -10.00 3.20 4.91
C GLN A 219 -9.47 2.03 4.08
N ALA A 220 -8.33 1.46 4.47
CA ALA A 220 -7.83 0.23 3.86
C ALA A 220 -8.84 -0.91 4.08
N ASP A 221 -8.96 -1.80 3.12
CA ASP A 221 -9.74 -3.03 3.29
C ASP A 221 -8.83 -4.27 3.44
N ASP A 222 -9.44 -5.45 3.50
CA ASP A 222 -8.71 -6.69 3.82
C ASP A 222 -8.03 -7.34 2.58
N ARG A 223 -8.20 -6.77 1.37
CA ARG A 223 -7.50 -7.24 0.16
C ARG A 223 -6.01 -6.95 0.26
N VAL A 224 -5.20 -7.68 -0.51
CA VAL A 224 -3.75 -7.49 -0.49
C VAL A 224 -3.35 -6.17 -1.17
N SER A 225 -2.44 -5.44 -0.54
CA SER A 225 -1.75 -4.30 -1.13
C SER A 225 -0.57 -4.77 -1.96
N PHE A 226 -0.25 -4.03 -3.02
CA PHE A 226 0.82 -4.44 -3.93
C PHE A 226 1.55 -3.26 -4.55
N GLU A 227 2.71 -3.53 -5.09
CA GLU A 227 3.47 -2.66 -5.96
C GLU A 227 3.24 -3.12 -7.40
N GLN A 228 2.88 -2.19 -8.28
CA GLN A 228 2.79 -2.44 -9.72
C GLN A 228 3.98 -1.81 -10.40
N PHE A 229 4.77 -2.61 -11.10
CA PHE A 229 5.85 -2.13 -11.93
C PHE A 229 5.26 -1.54 -13.24
N LEU A 230 5.75 -0.36 -13.65
CA LEU A 230 5.25 0.38 -14.81
C LEU A 230 6.34 0.46 -15.89
N PRO A 231 6.48 -0.57 -16.77
CA PRO A 231 7.58 -0.64 -17.73
C PRO A 231 7.67 0.56 -18.68
N HIS A 232 6.51 1.12 -19.06
CA HIS A 232 6.42 2.23 -20.00
C HIS A 232 6.65 3.62 -19.37
N GLU A 233 6.73 3.69 -18.04
CA GLU A 233 6.94 4.94 -17.30
C GLU A 233 8.35 5.01 -16.69
N GLN A 234 9.27 4.10 -17.07
CA GLN A 234 10.62 4.11 -16.52
C GLN A 234 11.42 5.33 -17.00
N GLN A 235 12.22 5.88 -16.11
CA GLN A 235 13.17 6.96 -16.39
C GLN A 235 14.60 6.36 -16.36
N ASP A 236 15.48 6.85 -17.22
CA ASP A 236 16.87 6.40 -17.26
C ASP A 236 17.71 7.25 -16.31
N ASP A 237 17.51 7.07 -15.00
CA ASP A 237 18.24 7.80 -13.96
C ASP A 237 18.89 6.89 -12.90
N GLY A 238 19.40 5.74 -13.33
CA GLY A 238 20.19 4.84 -12.51
C GLY A 238 19.41 3.72 -11.83
N GLU A 239 19.56 3.53 -10.50
CA GLU A 239 18.99 2.39 -9.77
C GLU A 239 17.52 2.56 -9.38
N LYS A 240 16.91 3.69 -9.69
CA LYS A 240 15.50 3.96 -9.36
C LYS A 240 14.55 3.40 -10.41
N ILE A 241 13.42 2.95 -9.96
CA ILE A 241 12.34 2.46 -10.82
C ILE A 241 11.02 3.14 -10.51
N THR A 242 10.20 3.33 -11.54
CA THR A 242 8.84 3.84 -11.37
C THR A 242 7.90 2.71 -11.05
N VAL A 243 7.26 2.80 -9.89
CA VAL A 243 6.26 1.85 -9.41
C VAL A 243 5.01 2.57 -8.93
N ALA A 244 3.87 1.92 -9.01
CA ALA A 244 2.65 2.37 -8.35
C ALA A 244 2.42 1.53 -7.09
N ILE A 245 2.31 2.19 -5.92
CA ILE A 245 1.83 1.55 -4.70
C ILE A 245 0.32 1.57 -4.73
N CYS A 246 -0.29 0.39 -4.63
CA CYS A 246 -1.72 0.16 -4.73
C CYS A 246 -2.26 -0.37 -3.39
N ILE A 247 -3.07 0.44 -2.70
CA ILE A 247 -3.73 0.08 -1.44
C ILE A 247 -5.22 -0.15 -1.72
N PRO A 248 -5.76 -1.33 -1.44
CA PRO A 248 -7.19 -1.56 -1.55
C PRO A 248 -7.95 -0.73 -0.53
N VAL A 249 -8.98 -0.04 -0.98
CA VAL A 249 -9.72 0.90 -0.13
C VAL A 249 -11.22 0.73 -0.25
N LYS A 250 -11.92 1.05 0.84
CA LYS A 250 -13.36 1.22 0.91
C LYS A 250 -13.68 2.59 1.52
N ALA A 251 -14.86 3.13 1.22
CA ALA A 251 -15.29 4.37 1.86
C ALA A 251 -15.28 4.22 3.38
N ALA A 252 -14.76 5.22 4.07
CA ALA A 252 -14.85 5.24 5.52
C ALA A 252 -16.33 5.44 5.90
N ASN A 253 -16.89 4.53 6.68
CA ASN A 253 -18.22 4.69 7.25
C ASN A 253 -18.15 5.76 8.34
N PHE A 254 -18.48 6.98 7.99
CA PHE A 254 -18.74 8.00 9.00
C PHE A 254 -20.16 7.73 9.54
N ALA A 255 -20.27 7.25 10.78
CA ALA A 255 -21.55 7.29 11.47
C ALA A 255 -21.94 8.78 11.56
N ILE A 256 -22.98 9.17 10.87
CA ILE A 256 -23.62 10.47 11.10
C ILE A 256 -24.24 10.32 12.50
N ILE A 257 -23.56 10.87 13.50
CA ILE A 257 -24.17 11.06 14.80
C ILE A 257 -25.17 12.20 14.61
N SER A 258 -26.43 11.84 14.48
CA SER A 258 -27.59 12.73 14.49
C SER A 258 -27.89 13.21 15.91
#